data_0f913da8bb1bb44b04d8f6432a0bb330
#
_entry.id   0f913da8bb1bb44b04d8f6432a0bb330
#
_cell.length_a   1.000
_cell.length_b   1.000
_cell.length_c   1.000
_cell.angle_alpha   90.00
_cell.angle_beta   90.00
_cell.angle_gamma   90.00
#
_symmetry.space_group_name_H-M   'P 1'
#
loop_
_entity.id
_entity.type
_entity.pdbx_description
1 polymer ?
#
loop_
_entity_poly.entity_id
_entity_poly.type
_entity_poly.pdbx_seq_one_letter_code
_entity_poly.pdbx_strand_id
1 'polypeptide(L)'
;MNVIVIGGGKVGFYLCKTLLEHGHQPLIIEKNKHACEYASNQLDIPTINADGSTIEALKTANAPKADALIAVTGLDQDNLISCQLAKKIFHVPKTVARVNN
;
A
#
# COMPACT_ATOMS: atom_id res chain seq x y z
N MET A 1 6.21 6.48 -10.96
CA MET A 1 6.43 5.13 -10.38
C MET A 1 5.10 4.53 -9.96
N ASN A 2 4.97 3.23 -10.12
CA ASN A 2 3.84 2.49 -9.59
C ASN A 2 4.14 2.15 -8.13
N VAL A 3 3.31 2.65 -7.21
CA VAL A 3 3.56 2.52 -5.78
C VAL A 3 2.36 1.84 -5.10
N ILE A 4 2.62 0.77 -4.37
CA ILE A 4 1.59 0.14 -3.55
C ILE A 4 1.71 0.71 -2.13
N VAL A 5 0.61 1.23 -1.60
CA VAL A 5 0.53 1.74 -0.24
C VAL A 5 -0.35 0.79 0.58
N ILE A 6 0.18 0.29 1.69
CA ILE A 6 -0.55 -0.64 2.55
C ILE A 6 -1.08 0.10 3.77
N GLY A 7 -2.40 0.23 3.87
CA GLY A 7 -3.09 0.72 5.05
C GLY A 7 -2.84 2.16 5.39
N GLY A 8 -2.91 2.41 6.69
CA GLY A 8 -2.54 3.70 7.26
C GLY A 8 -3.67 4.71 7.40
N GLY A 9 -4.90 4.38 7.06
CA GLY A 9 -6.01 5.31 7.22
C GLY A 9 -5.69 6.67 6.64
N LYS A 10 -5.67 7.70 7.48
CA LYS A 10 -5.35 9.07 7.04
C LYS A 10 -3.92 9.19 6.51
N VAL A 11 -2.96 8.51 7.12
CA VAL A 11 -1.56 8.55 6.67
C VAL A 11 -1.45 7.98 5.26
N GLY A 12 -2.05 6.82 5.02
CA GLY A 12 -2.06 6.21 3.69
C GLY A 12 -2.76 7.08 2.67
N PHE A 13 -3.88 7.69 3.05
CA PHE A 13 -4.64 8.60 2.20
C PHE A 13 -3.77 9.78 1.74
N TYR A 14 -3.17 10.49 2.69
CA TYR A 14 -2.35 11.67 2.36
C TYR A 14 -1.07 11.31 1.62
N LEU A 15 -0.50 10.15 1.90
CA LEU A 15 0.65 9.66 1.14
C LEU A 15 0.26 9.45 -0.33
N CYS A 16 -0.87 8.78 -0.58
CA CYS A 16 -1.36 8.58 -1.95
C CYS A 16 -1.64 9.90 -2.64
N LYS A 17 -2.23 10.85 -1.93
CA LYS A 17 -2.49 12.18 -2.48
C LYS A 17 -1.20 12.86 -2.89
N THR A 18 -0.18 12.83 -2.05
CA THR A 18 1.13 13.40 -2.35
C THR A 18 1.78 12.71 -3.54
N LEU A 19 1.71 11.37 -3.60
CA LEU A 19 2.25 10.63 -4.73
C LEU A 19 1.60 11.04 -6.04
N LEU A 20 0.27 11.18 -6.05
CA LEU A 20 -0.45 11.65 -7.23
C LEU A 20 0.01 13.04 -7.67
N GLU A 21 0.18 13.94 -6.70
CA GLU A 21 0.62 15.32 -6.98
C GLU A 21 2.00 15.36 -7.60
N HIS A 22 2.82 14.36 -7.36
CA HIS A 22 4.17 14.25 -7.92
C HIS A 22 4.25 13.34 -9.15
N GLY A 23 3.11 13.00 -9.74
CA GLY A 23 3.08 12.24 -10.99
C GLY A 23 3.25 10.74 -10.86
N HIS A 24 3.12 10.19 -9.66
CA HIS A 24 3.20 8.75 -9.43
C HIS A 24 1.82 8.11 -9.51
N GLN A 25 1.78 6.80 -9.66
CA GLN A 25 0.54 6.02 -9.72
C GLN A 25 0.40 5.15 -8.46
N PRO A 26 -0.25 5.67 -7.41
CA PRO A 26 -0.46 4.88 -6.20
C PRO A 26 -1.65 3.94 -6.35
N LEU A 27 -1.55 2.80 -5.67
CA LEU A 27 -2.64 1.86 -5.44
C LEU A 27 -2.65 1.61 -3.94
N ILE A 28 -3.82 1.66 -3.30
CA ILE A 28 -3.90 1.42 -1.86
C ILE A 28 -4.55 0.07 -1.57
N ILE A 29 -3.93 -0.69 -0.66
CA ILE A 29 -4.54 -1.88 -0.07
C ILE A 29 -4.91 -1.50 1.37
N GLU A 30 -6.20 -1.49 1.67
CA GLU A 30 -6.71 -1.04 2.95
C GLU A 30 -7.68 -2.06 3.52
N LYS A 31 -7.42 -2.50 4.74
CA LYS A 31 -8.22 -3.51 5.42
C LYS A 31 -9.57 -2.97 5.90
N ASN A 32 -9.59 -1.71 6.29
CA ASN A 32 -10.80 -1.04 6.75
C ASN A 32 -11.65 -0.63 5.55
N LYS A 33 -12.88 -1.13 5.48
CA LYS A 33 -13.77 -0.89 4.35
C LYS A 33 -14.06 0.60 4.14
N HIS A 34 -14.36 1.32 5.22
CA HIS A 34 -14.68 2.75 5.12
C HIS A 34 -13.49 3.57 4.66
N ALA A 35 -12.30 3.28 5.17
CA ALA A 35 -11.08 3.97 4.75
C ALA A 35 -10.78 3.69 3.27
N CYS A 36 -11.00 2.46 2.84
CA CYS A 36 -10.80 2.05 1.44
C CYS A 36 -11.75 2.80 0.51
N GLU A 37 -13.04 2.85 0.85
CA GLU A 37 -14.05 3.57 0.07
C GLU A 37 -13.76 5.06 0.03
N TYR A 38 -13.35 5.64 1.15
CA TYR A 38 -13.01 7.06 1.22
C TYR A 38 -11.87 7.41 0.26
N ALA A 39 -10.81 6.61 0.28
CA ALA A 39 -9.67 6.83 -0.62
C ALA A 39 -10.08 6.70 -2.09
N SER A 40 -10.89 5.68 -2.41
CA SER A 40 -11.39 5.48 -3.76
C SER A 40 -12.20 6.67 -4.25
N ASN A 41 -13.11 7.18 -3.41
CA ASN A 41 -14.00 8.26 -3.78
C ASN A 41 -13.28 9.61 -3.90
N GLN A 42 -12.30 9.85 -3.03
CA GLN A 42 -11.63 11.15 -2.97
C GLN A 42 -10.47 11.27 -3.94
N LEU A 43 -9.74 10.19 -4.20
CA LEU A 43 -8.51 10.24 -4.98
C LEU A 43 -8.62 9.60 -6.35
N ASP A 44 -9.69 8.88 -6.62
CA ASP A 44 -9.90 8.20 -7.90
C ASP A 44 -8.71 7.30 -8.26
N ILE A 45 -8.23 6.54 -7.28
CA ILE A 45 -7.13 5.60 -7.47
C ILE A 45 -7.63 4.17 -7.30
N PRO A 46 -6.89 3.17 -7.83
CA PRO A 46 -7.21 1.77 -7.55
C PRO A 46 -7.13 1.49 -6.06
N THR A 47 -8.14 0.81 -5.52
CA THR A 47 -8.18 0.43 -4.11
C THR A 47 -8.52 -1.04 -3.99
N ILE A 48 -7.90 -1.70 -3.00
CA ILE A 48 -8.18 -3.10 -2.70
C ILE A 48 -8.52 -3.18 -1.21
N ASN A 49 -9.71 -3.65 -0.90
CA ASN A 49 -10.13 -3.86 0.49
C ASN A 49 -9.68 -5.24 0.94
N ALA A 50 -8.48 -5.31 1.48
CA ALA A 50 -7.86 -6.57 1.88
C ALA A 50 -6.75 -6.34 2.90
N ASP A 51 -6.24 -7.44 3.43
CA ASP A 51 -5.08 -7.42 4.31
C ASP A 51 -3.80 -7.46 3.45
N GLY A 52 -3.07 -6.35 3.45
CA GLY A 52 -1.85 -6.21 2.64
C GLY A 52 -0.66 -7.05 3.12
N SER A 53 -0.79 -7.77 4.23
CA SER A 53 0.23 -8.69 4.70
C SER A 53 -0.01 -10.12 4.20
N THR A 54 -0.70 -10.26 3.06
CA THR A 54 -0.98 -11.56 2.44
C THR A 54 -0.48 -11.58 1.00
N ILE A 55 -0.10 -12.78 0.56
CA ILE A 55 0.34 -12.99 -0.83
C ILE A 55 -0.80 -12.68 -1.80
N GLU A 56 -2.03 -13.10 -1.45
CA GLU A 56 -3.20 -12.90 -2.31
C GLU A 56 -3.45 -11.42 -2.60
N ALA A 57 -3.40 -10.58 -1.56
CA ALA A 57 -3.63 -9.15 -1.73
C ALA A 57 -2.55 -8.51 -2.61
N LEU A 58 -1.29 -8.91 -2.41
CA LEU A 58 -0.18 -8.38 -3.21
C LEU A 58 -0.25 -8.85 -4.66
N LYS A 59 -0.70 -10.08 -4.90
CA LYS A 59 -0.97 -10.55 -6.27
C LYS A 59 -2.05 -9.72 -6.93
N THR A 60 -3.16 -9.50 -6.23
CA THR A 60 -4.28 -8.70 -6.75
C THR A 60 -3.82 -7.28 -7.09
N ALA A 61 -2.91 -6.73 -6.30
CA ALA A 61 -2.33 -5.41 -6.53
C ALA A 61 -1.28 -5.38 -7.64
N ASN A 62 -1.00 -6.52 -8.26
CA ASN A 62 0.02 -6.66 -9.31
C ASN A 62 1.41 -6.23 -8.81
N ALA A 63 1.78 -6.72 -7.64
CA ALA A 63 3.04 -6.36 -6.99
C ALA A 63 4.29 -6.52 -7.87
N PRO A 64 4.40 -7.53 -8.75
CA PRO A 64 5.57 -7.64 -9.64
C PRO A 64 5.80 -6.42 -10.53
N LYS A 65 4.77 -5.61 -10.78
CA LYS A 65 4.89 -4.40 -11.60
C LYS A 65 5.12 -3.14 -10.77
N ALA A 66 5.10 -3.26 -9.44
CA ALA A 66 5.30 -2.10 -8.58
C ALA A 66 6.77 -1.72 -8.49
N ASP A 67 7.04 -0.44 -8.48
CA ASP A 67 8.39 0.09 -8.28
C ASP A 67 8.72 0.22 -6.80
N ALA A 68 7.69 0.42 -5.98
CA ALA A 68 7.86 0.57 -4.54
C ALA A 68 6.62 0.08 -3.79
N LEU A 69 6.82 -0.33 -2.56
CA LEU A 69 5.74 -0.65 -1.64
C LEU A 69 6.02 0.04 -0.31
N ILE A 70 5.04 0.77 0.20
CA ILE A 70 5.14 1.51 1.45
C ILE A 70 4.04 1.02 2.39
N ALA A 71 4.44 0.39 3.49
CA ALA A 71 3.50 -0.15 4.48
C ALA A 71 3.42 0.78 5.69
N VAL A 72 2.25 1.36 5.91
CA VAL A 72 2.03 2.39 6.93
C VAL A 72 0.85 2.08 7.87
N THR A 73 0.57 0.80 8.08
CA THR A 73 -0.47 0.39 9.03
C THR A 73 -0.06 0.73 10.46
N GLY A 74 -1.00 0.64 11.40
CA GLY A 74 -0.71 0.83 12.82
C GLY A 74 0.02 -0.34 13.48
N LEU A 75 0.23 -1.45 12.78
CA LEU A 75 0.87 -2.65 13.32
C LEU A 75 2.22 -2.89 12.67
N ASP A 76 3.29 -2.78 13.46
CA ASP A 76 4.65 -2.92 12.96
C ASP A 76 4.89 -4.28 12.31
N GLN A 77 4.36 -5.37 12.89
CA GLN A 77 4.53 -6.69 12.31
C GLN A 77 3.91 -6.81 10.93
N ASP A 78 2.74 -6.21 10.71
CA ASP A 78 2.09 -6.23 9.39
C ASP A 78 2.92 -5.47 8.38
N ASN A 79 3.48 -4.33 8.78
CA ASN A 79 4.33 -3.53 7.90
C ASN A 79 5.57 -4.31 7.48
N LEU A 80 6.21 -5.01 8.44
CA LEU A 80 7.38 -5.82 8.13
C LEU A 80 7.03 -6.99 7.22
N ILE A 81 5.94 -7.69 7.49
CA ILE A 81 5.51 -8.84 6.68
C ILE A 81 5.21 -8.40 5.26
N SER A 82 4.44 -7.32 5.08
CA SER A 82 4.12 -6.80 3.75
C SER A 82 5.38 -6.50 2.95
N CYS A 83 6.35 -5.84 3.58
CA CYS A 83 7.61 -5.49 2.92
C CYS A 83 8.44 -6.73 2.58
N GLN A 84 8.49 -7.72 3.47
CA GLN A 84 9.23 -8.95 3.21
C GLN A 84 8.62 -9.75 2.06
N LEU A 85 7.29 -9.87 2.02
CA LEU A 85 6.60 -10.55 0.93
C LEU A 85 6.84 -9.84 -0.39
N ALA A 86 6.70 -8.51 -0.38
CA ALA A 86 6.90 -7.70 -1.58
C ALA A 86 8.32 -7.88 -2.12
N LYS A 87 9.30 -7.82 -1.25
CA LYS A 87 10.70 -7.89 -1.67
C LYS A 87 11.12 -9.30 -2.07
N LYS A 88 10.79 -10.31 -1.27
CA LYS A 88 11.31 -11.66 -1.46
C LYS A 88 10.51 -12.49 -2.46
N ILE A 89 9.20 -12.30 -2.52
CA ILE A 89 8.34 -13.09 -3.39
C ILE A 89 8.06 -12.35 -4.69
N PHE A 90 7.79 -11.05 -4.62
CA PHE A 90 7.39 -10.27 -5.78
C PHE A 90 8.48 -9.39 -6.36
N HIS A 91 9.66 -9.36 -5.72
CA HIS A 91 10.83 -8.63 -6.20
C HIS A 91 10.60 -7.13 -6.42
N VAL A 92 9.79 -6.53 -5.54
CA VAL A 92 9.57 -5.08 -5.55
C VAL A 92 10.91 -4.40 -5.15
N PRO A 93 11.43 -3.48 -5.98
CA PRO A 93 12.76 -2.93 -5.75
C PRO A 93 12.92 -2.11 -4.47
N LYS A 94 11.88 -1.35 -4.10
CA LYS A 94 11.92 -0.47 -2.93
C LYS A 94 10.80 -0.82 -1.98
N THR A 95 11.13 -1.07 -0.74
CA THR A 95 10.13 -1.32 0.30
C THR A 95 10.41 -0.46 1.52
N VAL A 96 9.38 0.17 2.06
CA VAL A 96 9.48 1.04 3.23
C VAL A 96 8.42 0.60 4.24
N ALA A 97 8.86 0.31 5.45
CA ALA A 97 7.97 -0.07 6.54
C ALA A 97 7.98 1.01 7.61
N ARG A 98 6.79 1.52 7.94
CA ARG A 98 6.62 2.44 9.07
C ARG A 98 6.86 1.67 10.37
N VAL A 99 7.56 2.30 11.30
CA VAL A 99 7.74 1.80 12.66
C VAL A 99 6.99 2.72 13.60
N ASN A 100 6.00 2.18 14.31
CA ASN A 100 5.15 2.95 15.22
C ASN A 100 5.73 3.02 16.64
N ASN A 101 6.59 2.10 16.99
CA ASN A 101 7.20 2.02 18.31
C ASN A 101 8.71 2.17 18.25
#